data_0c3eb91cc5e896680ff62f6b4a60fbcf
#
_entry.id   0c3eb91cc5e896680ff62f6b4a60fbcf
#
_cell.length_a   1.000
_cell.length_b   1.000
_cell.length_c   1.000
_cell.angle_alpha   90.00
_cell.angle_beta   90.00
_cell.angle_gamma   90.00
#
_symmetry.space_group_name_H-M   'P 1'
#
loop_
_entity.id
_entity.type
_entity.pdbx_description
1 polymer ?
#
loop_
_entity_poly.entity_id
_entity_poly.type
_entity_poly.pdbx_seq_one_letter_code
_entity_poly.pdbx_strand_id
1 'polypeptide(L)'
;VSEDDLPSDTNGFKESIVWNKLYTFQKDAALAIISKLEQFNGCILADSVGLGKTFTALAVIKYYENRNLRVLVLCPKKLSDNWITYKANYRNNPLAGDRLRYDVLYHTDLSREQGFSGETDLSKLNWAAYDLVVIDESHNFRNGGDVDDDGKSNRYTKLMNKVIRPGARTRVLMLSATPVNNRFYDLRNQLALAYEGNSSAWKDKLDTNRSVEKIFRSAQKQFNAWSKLAPSQRTTEQLMRMLDFDF
;
A
#
# COMPACT_ATOMS: atom_id res chain seq x y z
N VAL A 1 -12.24 4.73 14.15
CA VAL A 1 -11.54 3.62 14.85
C VAL A 1 -11.12 4.18 16.18
N SER A 2 -11.67 3.69 17.28
CA SER A 2 -11.24 4.12 18.61
C SER A 2 -9.85 3.57 18.91
N GLU A 3 -9.09 4.24 19.79
CA GLU A 3 -7.79 3.75 20.24
C GLU A 3 -7.91 2.37 20.93
N ASP A 4 -9.11 2.03 21.44
CA ASP A 4 -9.42 0.78 22.13
C ASP A 4 -9.54 -0.42 21.18
N ASP A 5 -9.74 -0.19 19.86
CA ASP A 5 -9.83 -1.25 18.85
C ASP A 5 -8.48 -1.77 18.37
N LEU A 6 -7.36 -1.17 18.83
CA LEU A 6 -6.04 -1.67 18.54
C LEU A 6 -5.66 -2.82 19.48
N PRO A 7 -5.03 -3.88 18.97
CA PRO A 7 -4.49 -4.92 19.84
C PRO A 7 -3.57 -4.29 20.89
N SER A 8 -3.76 -4.66 22.15
CA SER A 8 -3.14 -4.09 23.37
C SER A 8 -1.78 -3.41 23.15
N ASP A 9 -1.71 -2.13 23.47
CA ASP A 9 -0.61 -1.21 23.19
C ASP A 9 0.59 -1.38 24.13
N THR A 10 0.99 -2.61 24.40
CA THR A 10 2.08 -2.95 25.31
C THR A 10 3.47 -2.82 24.67
N ASN A 11 3.56 -2.34 23.42
CA ASN A 11 4.80 -2.38 22.66
C ASN A 11 5.56 -1.04 22.56
N GLY A 12 5.11 0.01 23.27
CA GLY A 12 5.78 1.32 23.29
C GLY A 12 5.70 2.11 21.97
N PHE A 13 4.77 1.79 21.08
CA PHE A 13 4.59 2.46 19.80
C PHE A 13 4.24 3.96 19.97
N LYS A 14 3.30 4.29 20.86
CA LYS A 14 2.87 5.68 21.10
C LYS A 14 3.91 6.53 21.86
N GLU A 15 4.94 5.89 22.40
CA GLU A 15 6.08 6.56 23.04
C GLU A 15 7.20 6.89 22.06
N SER A 16 7.10 6.41 20.82
CA SER A 16 8.13 6.63 19.80
C SER A 16 8.26 8.09 19.38
N ILE A 17 9.46 8.46 18.94
CA ILE A 17 9.74 9.82 18.45
C ILE A 17 8.89 10.15 17.23
N VAL A 18 8.75 9.21 16.31
CA VAL A 18 7.93 9.40 15.11
C VAL A 18 6.48 9.68 15.48
N TRP A 19 5.89 8.92 16.41
CA TRP A 19 4.52 9.15 16.85
C TRP A 19 4.33 10.53 17.46
N ASN A 20 5.25 10.96 18.30
CA ASN A 20 5.19 12.26 18.97
C ASN A 20 5.38 13.46 18.00
N LYS A 21 5.98 13.22 16.84
CA LYS A 21 6.13 14.23 15.78
C LYS A 21 4.92 14.34 14.86
N LEU A 22 3.99 13.40 14.90
CA LEU A 22 2.78 13.42 14.06
C LEU A 22 1.80 14.48 14.51
N TYR A 23 1.17 15.15 13.55
CA TYR A 23 -0.05 15.93 13.78
C TYR A 23 -1.23 15.00 14.11
N THR A 24 -2.26 15.52 14.75
CA THR A 24 -3.46 14.74 15.15
C THR A 24 -4.05 13.95 13.99
N PHE A 25 -4.28 14.60 12.84
CA PHE A 25 -4.83 13.91 11.66
C PHE A 25 -3.94 12.77 11.13
N GLN A 26 -2.61 12.89 11.27
CA GLN A 26 -1.67 11.82 10.89
C GLN A 26 -1.71 10.66 11.88
N LYS A 27 -1.90 10.94 13.17
CA LYS A 27 -2.11 9.91 14.19
C LYS A 27 -3.38 9.14 13.91
N ASP A 28 -4.48 9.82 13.65
CA ASP A 28 -5.76 9.20 13.30
C ASP A 28 -5.62 8.35 12.02
N ALA A 29 -4.92 8.87 11.02
CA ALA A 29 -4.64 8.13 9.79
C ALA A 29 -3.79 6.87 10.06
N ALA A 30 -2.74 6.97 10.88
CA ALA A 30 -1.89 5.82 11.21
C ALA A 30 -2.68 4.72 11.93
N LEU A 31 -3.53 5.07 12.90
CA LEU A 31 -4.40 4.13 13.60
C LEU A 31 -5.41 3.46 12.64
N ALA A 32 -6.05 4.26 11.78
CA ALA A 32 -6.97 3.74 10.78
C ALA A 32 -6.28 2.79 9.78
N ILE A 33 -5.04 3.11 9.37
CA ILE A 33 -4.24 2.25 8.49
C ILE A 33 -3.93 0.93 9.19
N ILE A 34 -3.45 0.96 10.44
CA ILE A 34 -3.13 -0.26 11.20
C ILE A 34 -4.37 -1.15 11.31
N SER A 35 -5.52 -0.59 11.70
CA SER A 35 -6.78 -1.33 11.78
C SER A 35 -7.14 -1.99 10.42
N LYS A 36 -7.02 -1.26 9.31
CA LYS A 36 -7.29 -1.79 7.97
C LYS A 36 -6.30 -2.88 7.55
N LEU A 37 -5.02 -2.73 7.87
CA LEU A 37 -4.00 -3.74 7.60
C LEU A 37 -4.25 -5.04 8.38
N GLU A 38 -4.68 -4.95 9.65
CA GLU A 38 -5.03 -6.13 10.45
C GLU A 38 -6.31 -6.80 9.94
N GLN A 39 -7.30 -6.03 9.52
CA GLN A 39 -8.58 -6.56 9.06
C GLN A 39 -8.53 -7.09 7.62
N PHE A 40 -7.91 -6.35 6.69
CA PHE A 40 -7.99 -6.58 5.26
C PHE A 40 -6.66 -6.95 4.60
N ASN A 41 -5.55 -7.00 5.33
CA ASN A 41 -4.19 -7.18 4.83
C ASN A 41 -3.71 -6.06 3.88
N GLY A 42 -4.44 -4.99 3.71
CA GLY A 42 -4.05 -3.91 2.82
C GLY A 42 -4.80 -2.61 3.06
N CYS A 43 -4.11 -1.52 2.75
CA CYS A 43 -4.65 -0.17 2.83
C CYS A 43 -3.98 0.73 1.78
N ILE A 44 -4.75 1.65 1.21
CA ILE A 44 -4.24 2.73 0.36
C ILE A 44 -4.36 4.05 1.13
N LEU A 45 -3.24 4.72 1.36
CA LEU A 45 -3.21 6.10 1.82
C LEU A 45 -3.18 7.02 0.59
N ALA A 46 -4.36 7.50 0.21
CA ALA A 46 -4.59 8.36 -0.96
C ALA A 46 -4.64 9.82 -0.56
N ASP A 47 -3.51 10.34 -0.11
CA ASP A 47 -3.44 11.71 0.41
C ASP A 47 -2.67 12.63 -0.55
N SER A 48 -2.97 13.93 -0.52
CA SER A 48 -2.30 14.90 -1.39
C SER A 48 -0.79 14.96 -1.15
N VAL A 49 -0.06 15.44 -2.16
CA VAL A 49 1.39 15.66 -2.03
C VAL A 49 1.64 16.69 -0.91
N GLY A 50 2.63 16.43 -0.05
CA GLY A 50 3.03 17.36 1.02
C GLY A 50 2.33 17.17 2.37
N LEU A 51 1.30 16.33 2.48
CA LEU A 51 0.60 16.06 3.76
C LEU A 51 1.34 15.07 4.69
N GLY A 52 2.58 14.73 4.35
CA GLY A 52 3.44 13.94 5.23
C GLY A 52 3.15 12.44 5.25
N LYS A 53 2.68 11.87 4.11
CA LYS A 53 2.46 10.41 3.97
C LYS A 53 3.61 9.56 4.49
N THR A 54 4.85 9.99 4.25
CA THR A 54 6.05 9.29 4.72
C THR A 54 6.07 9.19 6.24
N PHE A 55 5.79 10.27 6.97
CA PHE A 55 5.77 10.24 8.43
C PHE A 55 4.65 9.37 8.99
N THR A 56 3.46 9.44 8.40
CA THR A 56 2.34 8.54 8.75
C THR A 56 2.73 7.08 8.53
N ALA A 57 3.36 6.78 7.39
CA ALA A 57 3.83 5.42 7.09
C ALA A 57 4.97 4.97 8.03
N LEU A 58 5.89 5.86 8.42
CA LEU A 58 6.95 5.55 9.39
C LEU A 58 6.38 5.18 10.76
N ALA A 59 5.29 5.83 11.19
CA ALA A 59 4.61 5.46 12.42
C ALA A 59 3.98 4.05 12.31
N VAL A 60 3.35 3.73 11.18
CA VAL A 60 2.84 2.38 10.92
C VAL A 60 3.99 1.36 10.90
N ILE A 61 5.11 1.66 10.25
CA ILE A 61 6.32 0.82 10.25
C ILE A 61 6.77 0.56 11.69
N LYS A 62 6.88 1.62 12.51
CA LYS A 62 7.29 1.50 13.90
C LYS A 62 6.41 0.56 14.71
N TYR A 63 5.08 0.63 14.50
CA TYR A 63 4.13 -0.28 15.13
C TYR A 63 4.44 -1.75 14.82
N TYR A 64 4.72 -2.07 13.55
CA TYR A 64 5.03 -3.44 13.13
C TYR A 64 6.42 -3.88 13.58
N GLU A 65 7.43 -3.01 13.50
CA GLU A 65 8.78 -3.32 13.98
C GLU A 65 8.86 -3.58 15.49
N ASN A 66 8.05 -2.86 16.29
CA ASN A 66 7.95 -3.12 17.72
C ASN A 66 7.35 -4.49 18.06
N ARG A 67 6.72 -5.14 17.08
CA ARG A 67 6.25 -6.53 17.14
C ARG A 67 7.23 -7.54 16.54
N ASN A 68 8.48 -7.10 16.28
CA ASN A 68 9.52 -7.89 15.62
C ASN A 68 9.15 -8.37 14.21
N LEU A 69 8.25 -7.67 13.53
CA LEU A 69 7.86 -7.96 12.16
C LEU A 69 8.80 -7.26 11.18
N ARG A 70 9.11 -7.93 10.07
CA ARG A 70 10.00 -7.41 9.04
C ARG A 70 9.24 -6.54 8.05
N VAL A 71 9.80 -5.36 7.79
CA VAL A 71 9.19 -4.37 6.91
C VAL A 71 10.08 -4.10 5.71
N LEU A 72 9.46 -4.12 4.53
CA LEU A 72 10.06 -3.70 3.26
C LEU A 72 9.40 -2.40 2.80
N VAL A 73 10.20 -1.43 2.42
CA VAL A 73 9.76 -0.25 1.67
C VAL A 73 10.20 -0.39 0.22
N LEU A 74 9.24 -0.38 -0.70
CA LEU A 74 9.45 -0.32 -2.13
C LEU A 74 9.17 1.09 -2.64
N CYS A 75 10.15 1.77 -3.19
CA CYS A 75 10.01 3.14 -3.68
C CYS A 75 10.68 3.34 -5.05
N PRO A 76 10.33 4.40 -5.80
CA PRO A 76 11.14 4.85 -6.91
C PRO A 76 12.54 5.25 -6.44
N LYS A 77 13.58 4.88 -7.18
CA LYS A 77 14.99 5.18 -6.81
C LYS A 77 15.21 6.67 -6.49
N LYS A 78 14.58 7.56 -7.21
CA LYS A 78 14.68 9.02 -7.00
C LYS A 78 14.11 9.52 -5.68
N LEU A 79 13.27 8.71 -5.00
CA LEU A 79 12.64 9.03 -3.73
C LEU A 79 13.26 8.25 -2.55
N SER A 80 14.33 7.49 -2.80
CA SER A 80 14.94 6.63 -1.77
C SER A 80 15.44 7.40 -0.56
N ASP A 81 15.93 8.62 -0.75
CA ASP A 81 16.44 9.45 0.36
C ASP A 81 15.35 9.82 1.36
N ASN A 82 14.08 9.93 0.90
CA ASN A 82 12.93 10.15 1.79
C ASN A 82 12.71 8.99 2.78
N TRP A 83 13.32 7.83 2.53
CA TRP A 83 13.21 6.65 3.36
C TRP A 83 14.51 6.31 4.07
N ILE A 84 15.65 6.37 3.35
CA ILE A 84 16.96 6.01 3.89
C ILE A 84 17.36 6.92 5.05
N THR A 85 17.01 8.21 5.00
CA THR A 85 17.29 9.21 6.04
C THR A 85 16.79 8.81 7.42
N TYR A 86 15.72 8.04 7.52
CA TYR A 86 15.11 7.65 8.81
C TYR A 86 15.55 6.28 9.31
N LYS A 87 16.39 5.56 8.59
CA LYS A 87 16.95 4.28 9.08
C LYS A 87 17.90 4.50 10.24
N ALA A 88 17.98 3.53 11.14
CA ALA A 88 18.77 3.61 12.38
C ALA A 88 20.26 3.94 12.17
N ASN A 89 20.83 3.50 11.06
CA ASN A 89 22.23 3.68 10.71
C ASN A 89 22.54 5.00 9.96
N TYR A 90 21.54 5.86 9.70
CA TYR A 90 21.77 7.12 9.01
C TYR A 90 22.31 8.19 9.97
N ARG A 91 23.41 8.86 9.59
CA ARG A 91 24.20 9.73 10.48
C ARG A 91 23.42 10.91 11.08
N ASN A 92 22.55 11.55 10.32
CA ASN A 92 21.79 12.74 10.72
C ASN A 92 20.29 12.42 10.84
N ASN A 93 19.94 11.25 11.34
CA ASN A 93 18.57 10.79 11.44
C ASN A 93 17.82 11.51 12.59
N PRO A 94 16.78 12.31 12.29
CA PRO A 94 15.98 12.97 13.34
C PRO A 94 15.09 12.00 14.13
N LEU A 95 15.01 10.73 13.71
CA LEU A 95 14.29 9.63 14.36
C LEU A 95 15.24 8.54 14.87
N ALA A 96 16.52 8.86 15.09
CA ALA A 96 17.54 7.87 15.47
C ALA A 96 17.16 7.07 16.73
N GLY A 97 16.49 7.69 17.71
CA GLY A 97 16.03 7.02 18.93
C GLY A 97 14.99 5.93 18.70
N ASP A 98 14.24 5.99 17.61
CA ASP A 98 13.26 4.97 17.23
C ASP A 98 13.91 3.70 16.66
N ARG A 99 15.17 3.76 16.24
CA ARG A 99 15.97 2.62 15.73
C ARG A 99 15.24 1.84 14.61
N LEU A 100 14.65 2.57 13.65
CA LEU A 100 13.95 1.97 12.53
C LEU A 100 14.87 1.12 11.65
N ARG A 101 14.46 -0.10 11.30
CA ARG A 101 15.31 -1.14 10.69
C ARG A 101 14.80 -1.65 9.34
N TYR A 102 13.69 -1.11 8.83
CA TYR A 102 13.11 -1.55 7.56
C TYR A 102 14.12 -1.56 6.41
N ASP A 103 13.90 -2.47 5.48
CA ASP A 103 14.68 -2.52 4.24
C ASP A 103 14.09 -1.55 3.21
N VAL A 104 14.95 -0.90 2.43
CA VAL A 104 14.55 -0.02 1.32
C VAL A 104 15.07 -0.60 0.02
N LEU A 105 14.16 -0.93 -0.89
CA LEU A 105 14.46 -1.43 -2.22
C LEU A 105 13.70 -0.61 -3.28
N TYR A 106 14.15 -0.69 -4.51
CA TYR A 106 13.55 0.05 -5.59
C TYR A 106 12.52 -0.79 -6.34
N HIS A 107 11.52 -0.16 -6.94
CA HIS A 107 10.55 -0.84 -7.82
C HIS A 107 11.25 -1.67 -8.92
N THR A 108 12.40 -1.22 -9.41
CA THR A 108 13.19 -1.92 -10.41
C THR A 108 13.88 -3.19 -9.92
N ASP A 109 14.13 -3.29 -8.60
CA ASP A 109 14.80 -4.43 -8.02
C ASP A 109 13.95 -5.71 -8.07
N LEU A 110 12.63 -5.56 -8.10
CA LEU A 110 11.72 -6.69 -8.33
C LEU A 110 12.05 -7.46 -9.62
N SER A 111 12.63 -6.79 -10.61
CA SER A 111 13.00 -7.39 -11.90
C SER A 111 14.42 -7.94 -11.95
N ARG A 112 15.16 -7.86 -10.84
CA ARG A 112 16.54 -8.29 -10.74
C ARG A 112 16.64 -9.55 -9.90
N GLU A 113 17.46 -10.51 -10.34
CA GLU A 113 17.70 -11.76 -9.60
C GLU A 113 19.02 -11.70 -8.81
N GLN A 114 19.91 -10.77 -9.17
CA GLN A 114 21.25 -10.66 -8.58
C GLN A 114 21.76 -9.23 -8.65
N GLY A 115 22.86 -8.95 -7.93
CA GLY A 115 23.48 -7.64 -7.83
C GLY A 115 23.06 -6.91 -6.56
N PHE A 116 23.51 -5.69 -6.40
CA PHE A 116 23.28 -4.89 -5.20
C PHE A 116 22.22 -3.81 -5.43
N SER A 117 21.38 -3.59 -4.42
CA SER A 117 20.52 -2.41 -4.27
C SER A 117 20.95 -1.71 -2.98
N GLY A 118 21.67 -0.58 -3.11
CA GLY A 118 22.40 0.01 -1.99
C GLY A 118 23.39 -1.01 -1.40
N GLU A 119 23.26 -1.30 -0.12
CA GLU A 119 24.06 -2.32 0.60
C GLU A 119 23.46 -3.73 0.53
N THR A 120 22.27 -3.89 -0.01
CA THR A 120 21.55 -5.18 -0.03
C THR A 120 21.92 -6.01 -1.25
N ASP A 121 22.45 -7.21 -1.02
CA ASP A 121 22.69 -8.21 -2.05
C ASP A 121 21.36 -8.93 -2.38
N LEU A 122 20.84 -8.66 -3.59
CA LEU A 122 19.53 -9.18 -4.03
C LEU A 122 19.52 -10.70 -4.19
N SER A 123 20.68 -11.32 -4.44
CA SER A 123 20.80 -12.78 -4.59
C SER A 123 20.58 -13.53 -3.28
N LYS A 124 20.82 -12.86 -2.14
CA LYS A 124 20.66 -13.41 -0.78
C LYS A 124 19.35 -12.95 -0.12
N LEU A 125 18.57 -12.14 -0.79
CA LEU A 125 17.36 -11.57 -0.22
C LEU A 125 16.22 -12.60 -0.21
N ASN A 126 15.70 -12.91 0.97
CA ASN A 126 14.45 -13.66 1.08
C ASN A 126 13.26 -12.72 0.96
N TRP A 127 12.73 -12.57 -0.24
CA TRP A 127 11.59 -11.71 -0.54
C TRP A 127 10.30 -12.12 0.19
N ALA A 128 10.14 -13.39 0.54
CA ALA A 128 8.98 -13.92 1.24
C ALA A 128 9.01 -13.68 2.77
N ALA A 129 10.11 -13.12 3.29
CA ALA A 129 10.29 -12.96 4.73
C ALA A 129 9.72 -11.63 5.28
N TYR A 130 9.03 -10.85 4.47
CA TYR A 130 8.46 -9.58 4.90
C TYR A 130 7.00 -9.72 5.33
N ASP A 131 6.69 -9.20 6.51
CA ASP A 131 5.35 -9.18 7.09
C ASP A 131 4.54 -7.96 6.66
N LEU A 132 5.24 -6.84 6.37
CA LEU A 132 4.64 -5.63 5.82
C LEU A 132 5.47 -5.13 4.64
N VAL A 133 4.79 -4.80 3.56
CA VAL A 133 5.36 -4.10 2.41
C VAL A 133 4.70 -2.73 2.29
N VAL A 134 5.51 -1.68 2.35
CA VAL A 134 5.09 -0.29 2.10
C VAL A 134 5.49 0.05 0.66
N ILE A 135 4.54 0.41 -0.17
CA ILE A 135 4.77 0.74 -1.58
C ILE A 135 4.56 2.24 -1.76
N ASP A 136 5.65 2.98 -1.88
CA ASP A 136 5.58 4.40 -2.22
C ASP A 136 5.35 4.58 -3.72
N GLU A 137 4.55 5.57 -4.10
CA GLU A 137 4.07 5.78 -5.48
C GLU A 137 3.44 4.51 -6.07
N SER A 138 2.49 3.92 -5.32
CA SER A 138 1.86 2.64 -5.65
C SER A 138 1.10 2.64 -6.99
N HIS A 139 0.79 3.82 -7.53
CA HIS A 139 0.21 3.94 -8.87
C HIS A 139 1.09 3.33 -9.98
N ASN A 140 2.38 3.11 -9.73
CA ASN A 140 3.26 2.39 -10.66
C ASN A 140 2.90 0.89 -10.80
N PHE A 141 2.05 0.36 -9.92
CA PHE A 141 1.55 -1.02 -9.92
C PHE A 141 0.09 -1.14 -10.38
N ARG A 142 -0.53 -0.06 -10.87
CA ARG A 142 -1.94 -0.03 -11.28
C ARG A 142 -2.27 -0.89 -12.51
N ASN A 143 -1.31 -1.14 -13.40
CA ASN A 143 -1.56 -1.89 -14.64
C ASN A 143 -1.86 -3.39 -14.41
N GLY A 144 -1.69 -3.88 -13.17
CA GLY A 144 -2.01 -5.26 -12.85
C GLY A 144 -1.02 -6.27 -13.47
N GLY A 145 -1.51 -7.51 -13.60
CA GLY A 145 -0.70 -8.65 -14.07
C GLY A 145 -0.69 -8.84 -15.58
N ASP A 146 -1.11 -7.87 -16.38
CA ASP A 146 -1.02 -7.97 -17.83
C ASP A 146 0.45 -8.14 -18.23
N VAL A 147 0.69 -9.06 -19.16
CA VAL A 147 2.03 -9.33 -19.68
C VAL A 147 2.43 -8.15 -20.56
N ASP A 148 3.66 -7.66 -20.43
CA ASP A 148 4.19 -6.66 -21.35
C ASP A 148 4.17 -7.22 -22.78
N ASP A 149 4.14 -6.37 -23.81
CA ASP A 149 4.11 -6.75 -25.23
C ASP A 149 5.22 -7.75 -25.62
N ASP A 150 6.31 -7.79 -24.86
CA ASP A 150 7.43 -8.74 -24.99
C ASP A 150 7.20 -10.09 -24.28
N GLY A 151 6.03 -10.36 -23.72
CA GLY A 151 5.74 -11.59 -22.98
C GLY A 151 6.43 -11.70 -21.62
N LYS A 152 7.06 -10.64 -21.13
CA LYS A 152 7.79 -10.62 -19.85
C LYS A 152 6.85 -10.29 -18.69
N SER A 153 7.05 -10.98 -17.58
CA SER A 153 6.36 -10.70 -16.32
C SER A 153 6.64 -9.28 -15.85
N ASN A 154 5.59 -8.46 -15.70
CA ASN A 154 5.72 -7.08 -15.24
C ASN A 154 6.05 -7.01 -13.73
N ARG A 155 6.35 -5.79 -13.23
CA ARG A 155 6.69 -5.54 -11.81
C ARG A 155 5.57 -5.95 -10.85
N TYR A 156 4.32 -5.77 -11.24
CA TYR A 156 3.16 -6.18 -10.45
C TYR A 156 3.15 -7.69 -10.22
N THR A 157 3.30 -8.48 -11.28
CA THR A 157 3.35 -9.94 -11.22
C THR A 157 4.54 -10.42 -10.38
N LYS A 158 5.68 -9.75 -10.51
CA LYS A 158 6.87 -10.07 -9.70
C LYS A 158 6.67 -9.76 -8.22
N LEU A 159 6.09 -8.62 -7.88
CA LEU A 159 5.71 -8.29 -6.50
C LEU A 159 4.75 -9.34 -5.93
N MET A 160 3.71 -9.69 -6.67
CA MET A 160 2.72 -10.67 -6.26
C MET A 160 3.35 -12.05 -6.02
N ASN A 161 4.20 -12.52 -6.93
CA ASN A 161 4.72 -13.89 -6.90
C ASN A 161 5.99 -14.05 -6.05
N LYS A 162 6.81 -13.01 -5.88
CA LYS A 162 8.04 -13.08 -5.07
C LYS A 162 7.83 -12.69 -3.61
N VAL A 163 6.93 -11.76 -3.35
CA VAL A 163 6.80 -11.13 -2.03
C VAL A 163 5.50 -11.51 -1.36
N ILE A 164 4.37 -11.25 -2.03
CA ILE A 164 3.06 -11.29 -1.38
C ILE A 164 2.58 -12.72 -1.19
N ARG A 165 2.42 -13.49 -2.27
CA ARG A 165 1.91 -14.87 -2.20
C ARG A 165 2.79 -15.86 -1.44
N PRO A 166 4.14 -15.81 -1.53
CA PRO A 166 4.98 -16.70 -0.75
C PRO A 166 5.08 -16.31 0.72
N GLY A 167 4.72 -15.07 1.07
CA GLY A 167 4.74 -14.57 2.45
C GLY A 167 3.61 -15.16 3.30
N ALA A 168 3.81 -15.17 4.62
CA ALA A 168 2.80 -15.59 5.58
C ALA A 168 1.84 -14.42 5.90
N ARG A 169 0.88 -14.16 5.02
CA ARG A 169 -0.07 -13.03 5.12
C ARG A 169 0.63 -11.67 5.11
N THR A 170 1.46 -11.43 4.11
CA THR A 170 2.15 -10.15 3.93
C THR A 170 1.12 -9.02 3.80
N ARG A 171 1.19 -8.05 4.69
CA ARG A 171 0.36 -6.85 4.64
C ARG A 171 0.91 -5.87 3.63
N VAL A 172 0.04 -5.08 3.00
CA VAL A 172 0.45 -4.14 1.95
C VAL A 172 -0.10 -2.75 2.25
N LEU A 173 0.78 -1.80 2.58
CA LEU A 173 0.47 -0.39 2.67
C LEU A 173 0.87 0.32 1.38
N MET A 174 -0.08 0.90 0.70
CA MET A 174 0.13 1.61 -0.57
C MET A 174 0.02 3.12 -0.35
N LEU A 175 1.02 3.87 -0.79
CA LEU A 175 1.04 5.32 -0.73
C LEU A 175 0.95 5.88 -2.15
N SER A 176 -0.04 6.72 -2.41
CA SER A 176 -0.19 7.39 -3.71
C SER A 176 -0.98 8.67 -3.56
N ALA A 177 -0.58 9.71 -4.29
CA ALA A 177 -1.41 10.91 -4.43
C ALA A 177 -2.53 10.72 -5.47
N THR A 178 -2.35 9.77 -6.38
CA THR A 178 -3.26 9.51 -7.51
C THR A 178 -3.48 8.01 -7.70
N PRO A 179 -4.18 7.32 -6.77
CA PRO A 179 -4.38 5.87 -6.86
C PRO A 179 -5.23 5.47 -8.08
N VAL A 180 -6.07 6.37 -8.55
CA VAL A 180 -6.86 6.22 -9.77
C VAL A 180 -6.42 7.27 -10.79
N ASN A 181 -6.16 6.85 -12.02
CA ASN A 181 -5.88 7.79 -13.10
C ASN A 181 -7.10 7.93 -14.03
N ASN A 182 -7.38 6.90 -14.83
CA ASN A 182 -8.46 6.94 -15.83
C ASN A 182 -9.45 5.78 -15.70
N ARG A 183 -9.14 4.78 -14.90
CA ARG A 183 -9.94 3.56 -14.82
C ARG A 183 -10.05 3.08 -13.38
N PHE A 184 -11.22 2.62 -12.99
CA PHE A 184 -11.41 1.95 -11.69
C PHE A 184 -10.61 0.65 -11.56
N TYR A 185 -10.23 0.05 -12.68
CA TYR A 185 -9.30 -1.08 -12.69
C TYR A 185 -7.92 -0.73 -12.10
N ASP A 186 -7.48 0.52 -12.17
CA ASP A 186 -6.25 1.00 -11.54
C ASP A 186 -6.30 0.78 -10.03
N LEU A 187 -7.43 1.10 -9.41
CA LEU A 187 -7.68 0.89 -7.99
C LEU A 187 -7.83 -0.59 -7.66
N ARG A 188 -8.65 -1.33 -8.44
CA ARG A 188 -8.82 -2.78 -8.26
C ARG A 188 -7.49 -3.52 -8.28
N ASN A 189 -6.61 -3.21 -9.22
CA ASN A 189 -5.32 -3.88 -9.34
C ASN A 189 -4.42 -3.60 -8.14
N GLN A 190 -4.42 -2.38 -7.63
CA GLN A 190 -3.70 -2.06 -6.40
C GLN A 190 -4.30 -2.82 -5.20
N LEU A 191 -5.62 -2.80 -5.03
CA LEU A 191 -6.29 -3.55 -3.96
C LEU A 191 -6.06 -5.05 -4.04
N ALA A 192 -5.92 -5.61 -5.25
CA ALA A 192 -5.64 -7.03 -5.45
C ALA A 192 -4.33 -7.50 -4.80
N LEU A 193 -3.38 -6.60 -4.54
CA LEU A 193 -2.18 -6.90 -3.76
C LEU A 193 -2.53 -7.31 -2.32
N ALA A 194 -3.58 -6.71 -1.74
CA ALA A 194 -4.00 -6.98 -0.36
C ALA A 194 -4.69 -8.34 -0.17
N TYR A 195 -5.38 -8.84 -1.19
CA TYR A 195 -6.04 -10.15 -1.17
C TYR A 195 -5.37 -11.20 -2.07
N GLU A 196 -4.09 -10.99 -2.41
CA GLU A 196 -3.25 -11.92 -3.18
C GLU A 196 -3.85 -12.29 -4.56
N GLY A 197 -4.72 -11.43 -5.09
CA GLY A 197 -5.50 -11.69 -6.30
C GLY A 197 -6.65 -12.69 -6.12
N ASN A 198 -6.93 -13.13 -4.89
CA ASN A 198 -8.03 -14.03 -4.55
C ASN A 198 -9.18 -13.28 -3.89
N SER A 199 -10.13 -12.78 -4.68
CA SER A 199 -11.26 -11.99 -4.18
C SER A 199 -12.18 -12.75 -3.22
N SER A 200 -12.16 -14.08 -3.21
CA SER A 200 -12.94 -14.87 -2.25
C SER A 200 -12.47 -14.64 -0.80
N ALA A 201 -11.20 -14.29 -0.59
CA ALA A 201 -10.67 -13.98 0.73
C ALA A 201 -11.30 -12.73 1.38
N TRP A 202 -11.90 -11.86 0.58
CA TRP A 202 -12.59 -10.66 1.08
C TRP A 202 -14.11 -10.76 1.09
N LYS A 203 -14.69 -11.79 0.48
CA LYS A 203 -16.14 -11.93 0.39
C LYS A 203 -16.83 -11.85 1.74
N ASP A 204 -16.29 -12.56 2.72
CA ASP A 204 -16.86 -12.61 4.07
C ASP A 204 -16.55 -11.33 4.89
N LYS A 205 -15.53 -10.57 4.47
CA LYS A 205 -15.08 -9.35 5.15
C LYS A 205 -15.79 -8.08 4.68
N LEU A 206 -16.29 -8.07 3.44
CA LEU A 206 -16.88 -6.89 2.82
C LEU A 206 -18.41 -6.90 2.84
N ASP A 207 -19.04 -7.97 3.36
CA ASP A 207 -20.50 -8.14 3.37
C ASP A 207 -21.14 -7.84 2.01
N THR A 208 -20.52 -8.33 0.94
CA THR A 208 -21.00 -8.14 -0.43
C THR A 208 -21.43 -9.45 -1.04
N ASN A 209 -22.51 -9.42 -1.83
CA ASN A 209 -23.01 -10.61 -2.53
C ASN A 209 -22.25 -10.91 -3.84
N ARG A 210 -21.36 -9.99 -4.25
CA ARG A 210 -20.62 -10.07 -5.51
C ARG A 210 -19.12 -10.02 -5.29
N SER A 211 -18.36 -10.61 -6.20
CA SER A 211 -16.90 -10.51 -6.14
C SER A 211 -16.42 -9.08 -6.45
N VAL A 212 -15.29 -8.70 -5.87
CA VAL A 212 -14.65 -7.40 -6.09
C VAL A 212 -14.49 -7.10 -7.59
N GLU A 213 -14.12 -8.12 -8.40
CA GLU A 213 -13.97 -7.98 -9.85
C GLU A 213 -15.28 -7.60 -10.54
N LYS A 214 -16.41 -8.19 -10.11
CA LYS A 214 -17.74 -7.88 -10.68
C LYS A 214 -18.16 -6.48 -10.29
N ILE A 215 -17.91 -6.05 -9.04
CA ILE A 215 -18.24 -4.71 -8.56
C ILE A 215 -17.48 -3.68 -9.40
N PHE A 216 -16.15 -3.81 -9.50
CA PHE A 216 -15.33 -2.87 -10.27
C PHE A 216 -15.66 -2.87 -11.78
N ARG A 217 -16.02 -4.02 -12.35
CA ARG A 217 -16.46 -4.11 -13.75
C ARG A 217 -17.76 -3.35 -13.95
N SER A 218 -18.73 -3.50 -13.06
CA SER A 218 -19.99 -2.77 -13.09
C SER A 218 -19.74 -1.26 -12.99
N ALA A 219 -18.96 -0.84 -12.00
CA ALA A 219 -18.63 0.57 -11.78
C ALA A 219 -17.96 1.20 -13.02
N GLN A 220 -16.98 0.51 -13.63
CA GLN A 220 -16.32 1.01 -14.83
C GLN A 220 -17.30 1.15 -16.02
N LYS A 221 -18.22 0.19 -16.18
CA LYS A 221 -19.25 0.26 -17.21
C LYS A 221 -20.16 1.48 -17.00
N GLN A 222 -20.60 1.71 -15.77
CA GLN A 222 -21.45 2.85 -15.43
C GLN A 222 -20.72 4.19 -15.59
N PHE A 223 -19.45 4.27 -15.17
CA PHE A 223 -18.63 5.45 -15.38
C PHE A 223 -18.46 5.77 -16.86
N ASN A 224 -18.20 4.77 -17.70
CA ASN A 224 -18.09 4.94 -19.14
C ASN A 224 -19.41 5.39 -19.78
N ALA A 225 -20.55 4.93 -19.26
CA ALA A 225 -21.86 5.40 -19.70
C ALA A 225 -22.11 6.86 -19.29
N TRP A 226 -21.80 7.20 -18.03
CA TRP A 226 -21.91 8.55 -17.52
C TRP A 226 -21.01 9.54 -18.28
N SER A 227 -19.78 9.16 -18.59
CA SER A 227 -18.84 10.01 -19.33
C SER A 227 -19.29 10.37 -20.76
N LYS A 228 -20.24 9.63 -21.30
CA LYS A 228 -20.83 9.87 -22.63
C LYS A 228 -22.10 10.73 -22.58
N LEU A 229 -22.61 11.05 -21.41
CA LEU A 229 -23.76 11.93 -21.27
C LEU A 229 -23.42 13.36 -21.72
N ALA A 230 -24.45 14.15 -22.04
CA ALA A 230 -24.27 15.56 -22.31
C ALA A 230 -23.65 16.29 -21.11
N PRO A 231 -22.84 17.35 -21.31
CA PRO A 231 -22.18 18.07 -20.20
C PRO A 231 -23.11 18.51 -19.07
N SER A 232 -24.34 18.91 -19.41
CA SER A 232 -25.37 19.30 -18.44
C SER A 232 -25.90 18.16 -17.57
N GLN A 233 -25.73 16.91 -18.00
CA GLN A 233 -26.16 15.70 -17.28
C GLN A 233 -25.02 15.01 -16.54
N ARG A 234 -23.77 15.42 -16.76
CA ARG A 234 -22.58 14.84 -16.10
C ARG A 234 -22.38 15.44 -14.71
N THR A 235 -23.33 15.23 -13.81
CA THR A 235 -23.24 15.64 -12.41
C THR A 235 -22.75 14.49 -11.53
N THR A 236 -22.17 14.83 -10.38
CA THR A 236 -21.77 13.85 -9.38
C THR A 236 -22.98 13.04 -8.88
N GLU A 237 -24.12 13.70 -8.68
CA GLU A 237 -25.36 13.03 -8.27
C GLU A 237 -25.82 11.97 -9.28
N GLN A 238 -25.73 12.30 -10.57
CA GLN A 238 -26.08 11.32 -11.62
C GLN A 238 -25.13 10.13 -11.62
N LEU A 239 -23.82 10.37 -11.44
CA LEU A 239 -22.84 9.29 -11.31
C LEU A 239 -23.15 8.41 -10.10
N MET A 240 -23.40 9.00 -8.93
CA MET A 240 -23.73 8.25 -7.71
C MET A 240 -24.99 7.39 -7.85
N ARG A 241 -26.00 7.85 -8.59
CA ARG A 241 -27.20 7.06 -8.89
C ARG A 241 -26.93 5.89 -9.85
N MET A 242 -25.94 6.02 -10.71
CA MET A 242 -25.57 4.98 -11.68
C MET A 242 -24.63 3.93 -11.09
N LEU A 243 -23.85 4.33 -10.08
CA LEU A 243 -22.97 3.40 -9.37
C LEU A 243 -23.77 2.47 -8.47
N ASP A 244 -23.27 1.30 -8.34
CA ASP A 244 -23.84 0.26 -7.48
C ASP A 244 -23.58 0.59 -6.01
N PHE A 245 -24.49 0.17 -5.11
CA PHE A 245 -24.35 0.35 -3.68
C PHE A 245 -23.06 -0.29 -3.12
N ASP A 246 -22.61 -1.40 -3.72
CA ASP A 246 -21.41 -2.12 -3.30
C ASP A 246 -20.09 -1.43 -3.71
N PHE A 247 -20.13 -0.37 -4.56
CA PHE A 247 -18.95 0.36 -4.99
C PHE A 247 -18.72 1.61 -4.14
#